data_a5b9358a40c0068ee91c13b635cb6404
#
_entry.id   a5b9358a40c0068ee91c13b635cb6404
#
_cell.length_a   1.000
_cell.length_b   1.000
_cell.length_c   1.000
_cell.angle_alpha   90.00
_cell.angle_beta   90.00
_cell.angle_gamma   90.00
#
_symmetry.space_group_name_H-M   'P 1'
#
loop_
_entity.id
_entity.type
_entity.pdbx_description
1 polymer ?
#
loop_
_entity_poly.entity_id
_entity_poly.type
_entity_poly.pdbx_seq_one_letter_code
_entity_poly.pdbx_strand_id
1 'polypeptide(L)'
;MSKYSGTISRGIKLPILKIGDDLAGEVVKAVTKASKKDHFKLQDKDVIAITESIVSRTDGNYVSVSDIAADVAEKVGGDNKVIGVVFPILSRNRFSVILRGIAKAAKKIVLVLSFPADEVGNHLISDMDLYKHGVSMDESMTETKFREIFGETKHEFTGIDYIQYYKDLIHE
;
A
#
# COMPACT_ATOMS: atom_id res chain seq x y z
N MET A 1 -17.75 31.90 9.83
CA MET A 1 -16.88 30.82 10.35
C MET A 1 -16.55 31.08 11.78
N SER A 2 -16.71 30.12 12.67
CA SER A 2 -16.30 30.23 14.07
C SER A 2 -14.78 30.41 14.15
N LYS A 3 -14.30 31.40 14.90
CA LYS A 3 -12.87 31.62 15.14
C LYS A 3 -12.22 30.53 16.01
N TYR A 4 -13.02 29.61 16.55
CA TYR A 4 -12.60 28.64 17.56
C TYR A 4 -12.70 27.19 17.08
N SER A 5 -13.16 26.93 15.85
CA SER A 5 -13.21 25.59 15.27
C SER A 5 -12.46 25.55 13.94
N GLY A 6 -11.65 24.49 13.75
CA GLY A 6 -10.94 24.21 12.52
C GLY A 6 -11.78 23.38 11.54
N THR A 7 -11.10 22.68 10.65
CA THR A 7 -11.70 21.76 9.69
C THR A 7 -12.35 20.57 10.42
N ILE A 8 -13.55 20.22 10.00
CA ILE A 8 -14.27 19.04 10.49
C ILE A 8 -14.24 17.98 9.40
N SER A 9 -13.76 16.79 9.72
CA SER A 9 -13.84 15.61 8.85
C SER A 9 -14.85 14.62 9.40
N ARG A 10 -15.70 14.06 8.51
CA ARG A 10 -16.73 13.08 8.87
C ARG A 10 -16.60 11.84 8.01
N GLY A 11 -16.46 10.65 8.63
CA GLY A 11 -16.55 9.38 7.95
C GLY A 11 -18.02 9.02 7.68
N ILE A 12 -18.41 8.91 6.42
CA ILE A 12 -19.76 8.53 6.00
C ILE A 12 -19.79 7.03 5.68
N LYS A 13 -20.69 6.30 6.32
CA LYS A 13 -20.88 4.86 6.09
C LYS A 13 -21.68 4.63 4.82
N LEU A 14 -21.12 3.85 3.91
CA LEU A 14 -21.75 3.36 2.70
C LEU A 14 -22.14 1.89 2.85
N PRO A 15 -23.09 1.37 2.05
CA PRO A 15 -23.29 -0.07 1.90
C PRO A 15 -22.06 -0.73 1.26
N ILE A 16 -22.03 -2.07 1.25
CA ILE A 16 -21.02 -2.81 0.48
C ILE A 16 -21.33 -2.63 -1.01
N LEU A 17 -20.44 -1.95 -1.71
CA LEU A 17 -20.56 -1.68 -3.15
C LEU A 17 -20.00 -2.84 -3.97
N LYS A 18 -20.63 -3.11 -5.09
CA LYS A 18 -20.28 -4.15 -6.07
C LYS A 18 -20.01 -3.54 -7.43
N ILE A 19 -19.52 -4.35 -8.35
CA ILE A 19 -19.35 -3.98 -9.75
C ILE A 19 -20.71 -3.58 -10.34
N GLY A 20 -20.75 -2.42 -11.00
CA GLY A 20 -21.93 -1.88 -11.66
C GLY A 20 -22.88 -1.10 -10.75
N ASP A 21 -22.59 -0.98 -9.45
CA ASP A 21 -23.39 -0.13 -8.56
C ASP A 21 -23.22 1.36 -8.92
N ASP A 22 -24.31 2.13 -8.80
CA ASP A 22 -24.31 3.58 -8.96
C ASP A 22 -23.61 4.24 -7.75
N LEU A 23 -22.28 4.34 -7.82
CA LEU A 23 -21.47 4.93 -6.76
C LEU A 23 -21.91 6.36 -6.41
N ALA A 24 -22.15 7.19 -7.41
CA ALA A 24 -22.53 8.58 -7.18
C ALA A 24 -23.88 8.69 -6.46
N GLY A 25 -24.88 7.92 -6.90
CA GLY A 25 -26.19 7.86 -6.26
C GLY A 25 -26.13 7.35 -4.83
N GLU A 26 -25.34 6.31 -4.56
CA GLU A 26 -25.19 5.76 -3.21
C GLU A 26 -24.44 6.74 -2.26
N VAL A 27 -23.45 7.47 -2.75
CA VAL A 27 -22.77 8.52 -1.98
C VAL A 27 -23.75 9.65 -1.64
N VAL A 28 -24.52 10.15 -2.61
CA VAL A 28 -25.51 11.21 -2.38
C VAL A 28 -26.55 10.77 -1.36
N LYS A 29 -27.08 9.57 -1.47
CA LYS A 29 -28.03 9.00 -0.50
C LYS A 29 -27.43 8.91 0.89
N ALA A 30 -26.20 8.39 1.02
CA ALA A 30 -25.54 8.22 2.31
C ALA A 30 -25.23 9.54 2.99
N VAL A 31 -24.67 10.51 2.25
CA VAL A 31 -24.36 11.85 2.77
C VAL A 31 -25.63 12.58 3.21
N THR A 32 -26.67 12.55 2.38
CA THR A 32 -27.97 13.18 2.71
C THR A 32 -28.61 12.52 3.94
N LYS A 33 -28.54 11.20 4.05
CA LYS A 33 -29.05 10.48 5.22
C LYS A 33 -28.26 10.82 6.48
N ALA A 34 -26.93 10.88 6.42
CA ALA A 34 -26.06 11.22 7.52
C ALA A 34 -26.32 12.69 7.97
N SER A 35 -26.39 13.63 7.04
CA SER A 35 -26.70 15.04 7.32
C SER A 35 -27.98 15.19 8.13
N LYS A 36 -29.04 14.47 7.74
CA LYS A 36 -30.34 14.50 8.43
C LYS A 36 -30.28 13.84 9.81
N LYS A 37 -29.65 12.67 9.93
CA LYS A 37 -29.62 11.89 11.17
C LYS A 37 -28.68 12.45 12.22
N ASP A 38 -27.52 12.94 11.78
CA ASP A 38 -26.47 13.44 12.66
C ASP A 38 -26.51 14.98 12.79
N HIS A 39 -27.60 15.60 12.28
CA HIS A 39 -27.94 17.02 12.44
C HIS A 39 -26.83 17.98 12.01
N PHE A 40 -26.09 17.66 10.91
CA PHE A 40 -25.18 18.63 10.30
C PHE A 40 -25.72 19.13 8.96
N LYS A 41 -25.34 20.35 8.58
CA LYS A 41 -25.73 20.95 7.31
C LYS A 41 -24.59 20.90 6.32
N LEU A 42 -24.89 20.48 5.09
CA LEU A 42 -23.98 20.66 3.97
C LEU A 42 -23.91 22.14 3.62
N GLN A 43 -22.72 22.63 3.35
CA GLN A 43 -22.43 24.05 3.07
C GLN A 43 -21.70 24.17 1.74
N ASP A 44 -21.75 25.36 1.16
CA ASP A 44 -20.92 25.68 0.01
C ASP A 44 -19.45 25.49 0.35
N LYS A 45 -18.71 24.86 -0.58
CA LYS A 45 -17.29 24.49 -0.45
C LYS A 45 -16.99 23.30 0.46
N ASP A 46 -18.03 22.57 0.93
CA ASP A 46 -17.76 21.25 1.51
C ASP A 46 -17.18 20.31 0.45
N VAL A 47 -16.22 19.47 0.86
CA VAL A 47 -15.55 18.50 -0.02
C VAL A 47 -16.00 17.10 0.36
N ILE A 48 -16.48 16.34 -0.62
CA ILE A 48 -16.76 14.91 -0.49
C ILE A 48 -15.61 14.16 -1.16
N ALA A 49 -14.82 13.44 -0.36
CA ALA A 49 -13.72 12.63 -0.86
C ALA A 49 -14.14 11.17 -0.99
N ILE A 50 -13.89 10.57 -2.15
CA ILE A 50 -14.13 9.17 -2.45
C ILE A 50 -12.78 8.55 -2.82
N THR A 51 -12.46 7.36 -2.26
CA THR A 51 -11.19 6.71 -2.56
C THR A 51 -11.23 6.07 -3.96
N GLU A 52 -10.10 6.08 -4.65
CA GLU A 52 -9.91 5.39 -5.93
C GLU A 52 -10.32 3.92 -5.87
N SER A 53 -10.02 3.24 -4.77
CA SER A 53 -10.35 1.81 -4.59
C SER A 53 -11.85 1.52 -4.71
N ILE A 54 -12.71 2.42 -4.25
CA ILE A 54 -14.16 2.27 -4.38
C ILE A 54 -14.59 2.53 -5.82
N VAL A 55 -14.04 3.55 -6.46
CA VAL A 55 -14.32 3.85 -7.89
C VAL A 55 -13.92 2.66 -8.74
N SER A 56 -12.68 2.18 -8.64
CA SER A 56 -12.20 1.01 -9.40
C SER A 56 -13.04 -0.24 -9.17
N ARG A 57 -13.54 -0.43 -7.94
CA ARG A 57 -14.42 -1.56 -7.61
C ARG A 57 -15.76 -1.49 -8.34
N THR A 58 -16.41 -0.33 -8.31
CA THR A 58 -17.71 -0.16 -8.98
C THR A 58 -17.60 -0.21 -10.50
N ASP A 59 -16.49 0.28 -11.04
CA ASP A 59 -16.18 0.22 -12.48
C ASP A 59 -15.73 -1.17 -12.94
N GLY A 60 -15.51 -2.12 -12.02
CA GLY A 60 -14.99 -3.45 -12.34
C GLY A 60 -13.54 -3.46 -12.84
N ASN A 61 -12.77 -2.44 -12.51
CA ASN A 61 -11.38 -2.30 -12.91
C ASN A 61 -10.47 -3.17 -12.03
N TYR A 62 -10.38 -4.46 -12.39
CA TYR A 62 -9.56 -5.47 -11.69
C TYR A 62 -8.45 -5.98 -12.60
N VAL A 63 -7.32 -6.27 -11.98
CA VAL A 63 -6.17 -6.90 -12.60
C VAL A 63 -5.81 -8.15 -11.81
N SER A 64 -5.64 -9.28 -12.49
CA SER A 64 -5.18 -10.52 -11.86
C SER A 64 -3.64 -10.56 -11.74
N VAL A 65 -3.14 -11.42 -10.84
CA VAL A 65 -1.69 -11.70 -10.75
C VAL A 65 -1.13 -12.21 -12.08
N SER A 66 -1.94 -12.96 -12.83
CA SER A 66 -1.54 -13.50 -14.14
C SER A 66 -1.45 -12.40 -15.21
N ASP A 67 -2.34 -11.42 -15.17
CA ASP A 67 -2.27 -10.27 -16.09
C ASP A 67 -1.02 -9.43 -15.82
N ILE A 68 -0.69 -9.21 -14.55
CA ILE A 68 0.55 -8.52 -14.16
C ILE A 68 1.78 -9.30 -14.66
N ALA A 69 1.80 -10.63 -14.48
CA ALA A 69 2.89 -11.47 -14.96
C ALA A 69 3.05 -11.41 -16.47
N ALA A 70 1.94 -11.44 -17.23
CA ALA A 70 1.96 -11.35 -18.69
C ALA A 70 2.50 -9.98 -19.16
N ASP A 71 2.01 -8.89 -18.55
CA ASP A 71 2.46 -7.52 -18.88
C ASP A 71 3.96 -7.32 -18.58
N VAL A 72 4.43 -7.84 -17.44
CA VAL A 72 5.86 -7.80 -17.08
C VAL A 72 6.70 -8.63 -18.06
N ALA A 73 6.27 -9.83 -18.39
CA ALA A 73 6.97 -10.69 -19.34
C ALA A 73 7.09 -10.06 -20.74
N GLU A 74 6.03 -9.42 -21.22
CA GLU A 74 6.02 -8.66 -22.48
C GLU A 74 7.03 -7.50 -22.45
N LYS A 75 7.03 -6.71 -21.39
CA LYS A 75 7.88 -5.50 -21.28
C LYS A 75 9.34 -5.82 -21.01
N VAL A 76 9.64 -6.87 -20.26
CA VAL A 76 11.01 -7.19 -19.85
C VAL A 76 11.63 -8.31 -20.69
N GLY A 77 10.84 -8.96 -21.54
CA GLY A 77 11.34 -9.95 -22.51
C GLY A 77 11.49 -11.38 -21.98
N GLY A 78 10.54 -11.86 -21.14
CA GLY A 78 10.29 -13.30 -20.91
C GLY A 78 11.02 -13.96 -19.72
N ASP A 79 10.75 -15.25 -19.54
CA ASP A 79 10.92 -16.05 -18.31
C ASP A 79 12.35 -16.28 -17.81
N ASN A 80 13.37 -15.87 -18.56
CA ASN A 80 14.78 -16.11 -18.21
C ASN A 80 15.50 -14.87 -17.67
N LYS A 81 14.78 -13.81 -17.30
CA LYS A 81 15.36 -12.54 -16.90
C LYS A 81 15.55 -12.41 -15.38
N VAL A 82 16.60 -11.68 -15.04
CA VAL A 82 16.80 -11.18 -13.67
C VAL A 82 16.18 -9.78 -13.60
N ILE A 83 15.21 -9.60 -12.71
CA ILE A 83 14.51 -8.32 -12.56
C ILE A 83 14.94 -7.67 -11.25
N GLY A 84 15.41 -6.42 -11.32
CA GLY A 84 15.63 -5.55 -10.16
C GLY A 84 14.35 -4.84 -9.79
N VAL A 85 13.95 -4.92 -8.52
CA VAL A 85 12.76 -4.25 -8.00
C VAL A 85 13.17 -3.37 -6.83
N VAL A 86 13.01 -2.06 -6.98
CA VAL A 86 13.18 -1.11 -5.87
C VAL A 86 11.85 -0.92 -5.18
N PHE A 87 11.82 -1.22 -3.87
CA PHE A 87 10.58 -1.36 -3.17
C PHE A 87 10.62 -0.81 -1.73
N PRO A 88 10.27 0.46 -1.54
CA PRO A 88 10.38 1.13 -0.25
C PRO A 88 9.14 0.99 0.64
N ILE A 89 8.17 0.14 0.31
CA ILE A 89 6.90 0.05 1.05
C ILE A 89 6.77 -1.30 1.76
N LEU A 90 6.45 -1.27 3.06
CA LEU A 90 6.11 -2.45 3.85
C LEU A 90 4.60 -2.70 3.75
N SER A 91 4.18 -3.52 2.80
CA SER A 91 2.76 -3.76 2.54
C SER A 91 2.44 -5.25 2.36
N ARG A 92 1.33 -5.69 2.96
CA ARG A 92 0.74 -7.02 2.77
C ARG A 92 -0.37 -7.04 1.71
N ASN A 93 -0.75 -5.88 1.25
CA ASN A 93 -1.92 -5.67 0.40
C ASN A 93 -1.54 -5.59 -1.08
N ARG A 94 -1.94 -4.49 -1.69
CA ARG A 94 -1.82 -4.21 -3.12
C ARG A 94 -0.44 -4.53 -3.68
N PHE A 95 0.58 -4.13 -2.96
CA PHE A 95 1.94 -4.28 -3.47
C PHE A 95 2.47 -5.71 -3.40
N SER A 96 2.12 -6.47 -2.37
CA SER A 96 2.46 -7.90 -2.31
C SER A 96 1.86 -8.66 -3.51
N VAL A 97 0.65 -8.28 -3.93
CA VAL A 97 0.01 -8.86 -5.13
C VAL A 97 0.79 -8.50 -6.40
N ILE A 98 1.26 -7.26 -6.52
CA ILE A 98 2.09 -6.83 -7.66
C ILE A 98 3.43 -7.58 -7.66
N LEU A 99 4.10 -7.68 -6.52
CA LEU A 99 5.37 -8.40 -6.40
C LEU A 99 5.22 -9.88 -6.78
N ARG A 100 4.10 -10.51 -6.39
CA ARG A 100 3.77 -11.88 -6.80
C ARG A 100 3.61 -12.02 -8.33
N GLY A 101 3.00 -11.02 -8.97
CA GLY A 101 2.90 -10.97 -10.44
C GLY A 101 4.27 -10.82 -11.11
N ILE A 102 5.12 -9.93 -10.59
CA ILE A 102 6.49 -9.75 -11.09
C ILE A 102 7.31 -11.05 -10.89
N ALA A 103 7.17 -11.72 -9.75
CA ALA A 103 7.87 -12.95 -9.45
C ALA A 103 7.56 -14.08 -10.45
N LYS A 104 6.29 -14.19 -10.86
CA LYS A 104 5.87 -15.17 -11.87
C LYS A 104 6.47 -14.93 -13.26
N ALA A 105 6.87 -13.71 -13.56
CA ALA A 105 7.47 -13.34 -14.86
C ALA A 105 9.00 -13.34 -14.84
N ALA A 106 9.64 -13.66 -13.71
CA ALA A 106 11.08 -13.54 -13.54
C ALA A 106 11.74 -14.85 -13.14
N LYS A 107 12.93 -15.13 -13.68
CA LYS A 107 13.77 -16.22 -13.19
C LYS A 107 14.38 -15.92 -11.83
N LYS A 108 14.69 -14.67 -11.58
CA LYS A 108 15.30 -14.18 -10.34
C LYS A 108 14.88 -12.73 -10.10
N ILE A 109 14.58 -12.41 -8.87
CA ILE A 109 14.35 -11.05 -8.42
C ILE A 109 15.51 -10.61 -7.51
N VAL A 110 15.98 -9.39 -7.74
CA VAL A 110 16.84 -8.65 -6.82
C VAL A 110 15.98 -7.53 -6.21
N LEU A 111 15.52 -7.74 -4.98
CA LEU A 111 14.67 -6.79 -4.27
C LEU A 111 15.52 -5.84 -3.43
N VAL A 112 15.34 -4.54 -3.63
CA VAL A 112 15.98 -3.47 -2.86
C VAL A 112 14.90 -2.75 -2.05
N LEU A 113 14.97 -2.84 -0.72
CA LEU A 113 13.94 -2.27 0.16
C LEU A 113 14.10 -0.77 0.44
N SER A 114 15.26 -0.17 0.18
CA SER A 114 15.48 1.29 0.21
C SER A 114 14.86 2.02 1.40
N PHE A 115 15.29 1.71 2.63
CA PHE A 115 14.78 2.28 3.89
C PHE A 115 13.24 2.22 3.99
N PRO A 116 12.67 1.01 4.01
CA PRO A 116 11.24 0.81 3.79
C PRO A 116 10.38 1.25 4.97
N ALA A 117 9.19 1.79 4.66
CA ALA A 117 8.15 2.14 5.61
C ALA A 117 6.80 1.58 5.18
N ASP A 118 5.85 1.49 6.11
CA ASP A 118 4.45 1.21 5.79
C ASP A 118 3.75 2.45 5.18
N GLU A 119 2.47 2.32 4.84
CA GLU A 119 1.69 3.38 4.19
C GLU A 119 1.46 4.63 5.07
N VAL A 120 1.78 4.56 6.35
CA VAL A 120 1.66 5.68 7.30
C VAL A 120 3.01 6.15 7.85
N GLY A 121 4.11 5.64 7.29
CA GLY A 121 5.46 6.11 7.57
C GLY A 121 6.19 5.40 8.72
N ASN A 122 5.71 4.23 9.17
CA ASN A 122 6.45 3.44 10.15
C ASN A 122 7.54 2.63 9.46
N HIS A 123 8.78 2.97 9.72
CA HIS A 123 9.94 2.29 9.15
C HIS A 123 10.21 0.94 9.81
N LEU A 124 10.86 0.03 9.06
CA LEU A 124 11.31 -1.25 9.60
C LEU A 124 12.45 -1.07 10.62
N ILE A 125 13.30 -0.07 10.39
CA ILE A 125 14.37 0.34 11.27
C ILE A 125 14.22 1.84 11.53
N SER A 126 14.36 2.28 12.78
CA SER A 126 14.27 3.71 13.09
C SER A 126 15.60 4.44 12.77
N ASP A 127 15.50 5.74 12.54
CA ASP A 127 16.70 6.62 12.38
C ASP A 127 17.65 6.51 13.58
N MET A 128 17.08 6.34 14.78
CA MET A 128 17.85 6.18 16.00
C MET A 128 18.64 4.86 16.01
N ASP A 129 18.08 3.79 15.48
CA ASP A 129 18.79 2.50 15.42
C ASP A 129 19.87 2.53 14.35
N LEU A 130 19.65 3.17 13.20
CA LEU A 130 20.69 3.43 12.21
C LEU A 130 21.85 4.20 12.85
N TYR A 131 21.55 5.29 13.57
CA TYR A 131 22.56 6.10 14.24
C TYR A 131 23.35 5.32 15.29
N LYS A 132 22.69 4.53 16.15
CA LYS A 132 23.34 3.70 17.18
C LYS A 132 24.31 2.68 16.60
N HIS A 133 24.01 2.15 15.43
CA HIS A 133 24.86 1.16 14.74
C HIS A 133 25.84 1.79 13.75
N GLY A 134 25.85 3.12 13.61
CA GLY A 134 26.73 3.83 12.68
C GLY A 134 26.45 3.55 11.20
N VAL A 135 25.21 3.22 10.87
CA VAL A 135 24.77 2.92 9.52
C VAL A 135 24.16 4.17 8.89
N SER A 136 24.58 4.50 7.68
CA SER A 136 23.97 5.61 6.91
C SER A 136 22.71 5.14 6.17
N MET A 137 21.73 6.05 5.99
CA MET A 137 20.48 5.76 5.26
C MET A 137 20.70 5.36 3.79
N ASP A 138 21.79 5.80 3.19
CA ASP A 138 22.19 5.50 1.81
C ASP A 138 23.13 4.29 1.72
N GLU A 139 23.47 3.66 2.84
CA GLU A 139 24.31 2.46 2.82
C GLU A 139 23.54 1.26 2.30
N SER A 140 24.08 0.65 1.23
CA SER A 140 23.54 -0.59 0.68
C SER A 140 24.17 -1.81 1.39
N MET A 141 23.32 -2.74 1.81
CA MET A 141 23.76 -3.98 2.46
C MET A 141 22.95 -5.20 2.02
N THR A 142 23.55 -6.37 2.14
CA THR A 142 22.84 -7.64 1.95
C THR A 142 21.98 -7.97 3.17
N GLU A 143 21.01 -8.87 2.99
CA GLU A 143 20.20 -9.39 4.11
C GLU A 143 21.12 -9.95 5.23
N THR A 144 22.18 -10.68 4.90
CA THR A 144 23.10 -11.25 5.88
C THR A 144 23.71 -10.14 6.74
N LYS A 145 24.28 -9.11 6.12
CA LYS A 145 24.85 -7.96 6.86
C LYS A 145 23.80 -7.22 7.66
N PHE A 146 22.59 -7.05 7.10
CA PHE A 146 21.47 -6.42 7.81
C PHE A 146 21.12 -7.18 9.09
N ARG A 147 20.99 -8.51 9.00
CA ARG A 147 20.65 -9.33 10.17
C ARG A 147 21.78 -9.45 11.18
N GLU A 148 23.03 -9.36 10.76
CA GLU A 148 24.18 -9.27 11.68
C GLU A 148 24.14 -7.99 12.52
N ILE A 149 23.70 -6.87 11.94
CA ILE A 149 23.64 -5.56 12.62
C ILE A 149 22.37 -5.42 13.46
N PHE A 150 21.20 -5.73 12.88
CA PHE A 150 19.90 -5.40 13.48
C PHE A 150 19.13 -6.64 14.00
N GLY A 151 19.64 -7.86 13.75
CA GLY A 151 18.97 -9.10 14.14
C GLY A 151 17.69 -9.39 13.32
N GLU A 152 16.79 -10.16 13.94
CA GLU A 152 15.44 -10.35 13.40
C GLU A 152 14.61 -9.10 13.67
N THR A 153 14.28 -8.38 12.61
CA THR A 153 13.45 -7.18 12.70
C THR A 153 12.02 -7.48 12.29
N LYS A 154 11.10 -7.18 13.21
CA LYS A 154 9.66 -7.29 12.96
C LYS A 154 9.05 -5.91 12.99
N HIS A 155 8.20 -5.64 12.02
CA HIS A 155 7.46 -4.37 11.98
C HIS A 155 6.60 -4.21 13.24
N GLU A 156 6.73 -3.08 13.92
CA GLU A 156 6.18 -2.85 15.26
C GLU A 156 4.67 -3.14 15.36
N PHE A 157 3.89 -2.66 14.39
CA PHE A 157 2.42 -2.77 14.45
C PHE A 157 1.87 -4.06 13.86
N THR A 158 2.59 -4.74 12.97
CA THR A 158 2.10 -5.96 12.30
C THR A 158 2.77 -7.23 12.80
N GLY A 159 3.90 -7.12 13.48
CA GLY A 159 4.70 -8.25 13.93
C GLY A 159 5.34 -9.06 12.80
N ILE A 160 5.36 -8.54 11.57
CA ILE A 160 5.85 -9.25 10.39
C ILE A 160 7.32 -8.94 10.17
N ASP A 161 8.14 -9.98 9.96
CA ASP A 161 9.43 -9.86 9.30
C ASP A 161 9.20 -9.71 7.80
N TYR A 162 9.22 -8.47 7.30
CA TYR A 162 8.93 -8.19 5.90
C TYR A 162 10.01 -8.70 4.94
N ILE A 163 11.23 -8.87 5.39
CA ILE A 163 12.29 -9.45 4.56
C ILE A 163 11.95 -10.92 4.27
N GLN A 164 11.64 -11.68 5.33
CA GLN A 164 11.23 -13.07 5.15
C GLN A 164 9.91 -13.19 4.39
N TYR A 165 8.94 -12.36 4.72
CA TYR A 165 7.63 -12.33 4.04
C TYR A 165 7.75 -12.13 2.53
N TYR A 166 8.60 -11.21 2.06
CA TYR A 166 8.79 -10.99 0.63
C TYR A 166 9.57 -12.12 -0.04
N LYS A 167 10.52 -12.74 0.66
CA LYS A 167 11.20 -13.95 0.15
C LYS A 167 10.21 -15.09 -0.06
N ASP A 168 9.38 -15.37 0.93
CA ASP A 168 8.38 -16.43 0.85
C ASP A 168 7.40 -16.16 -0.31
N LEU A 169 6.93 -14.94 -0.44
CA LEU A 169 6.01 -14.51 -1.49
C LEU A 169 6.60 -14.63 -2.90
N ILE A 170 7.90 -14.39 -3.06
CA ILE A 170 8.60 -14.54 -4.35
C ILE A 170 8.81 -16.01 -4.70
N HIS A 171 8.88 -16.88 -3.70
CA HIS A 171 9.08 -18.32 -3.89
C HIS A 171 7.79 -19.13 -4.06
N GLU A 172 6.60 -18.54 -3.81
CA GLU A 172 5.29 -19.15 -4.10
C GLU A 172 5.06 -19.32 -5.62
#